data_78281aa1402969b76cc8ff9bc08549e7
#
_entry.id   78281aa1402969b76cc8ff9bc08549e7
#
_cell.length_a   1.000
_cell.length_b   1.000
_cell.length_c   1.000
_cell.angle_alpha   90.00
_cell.angle_beta   90.00
_cell.angle_gamma   90.00
#
_symmetry.space_group_name_H-M   'P 1'
#
loop_
_entity.id
_entity.type
_entity.pdbx_description
1 polymer ?
#
loop_
_entity_poly.entity_id
_entity_poly.type
_entity_poly.pdbx_seq_one_letter_code
_entity_poly.pdbx_strand_id
1 'polypeptide(L)'
;GGILHVRGQHARSIPLPHRLLPVLRRFFSQAPLSSQRGTLCALDPGFVRRNFYARARECGLSPALASPKAIRQARAVELIEGGMPLPAVQSFLGQPSLESTGELLDYDESDIKAITSHYLRKEAKLKTSARNVFPGVVHTVRQSGFMAEVGLRSFSNLEIVAVITQESLENLQIAVGKTVIATVKAPLVVISRDEHSIRTSARNKFTGIVSALTRSGILCEVVVNLREGSQVCALVTTASVDELALAVHTPVTVLFKAFSVVLSVA
;
A
#
# COMPACT_ATOMS: atom_id res chain seq x y z
N GLY A 1 24.51 7.37 16.41
CA GLY A 1 23.06 7.58 16.55
C GLY A 1 22.69 7.86 18.00
N GLY A 2 21.64 8.63 18.24
CA GLY A 2 21.13 8.87 19.58
C GLY A 2 20.24 7.71 20.02
N ILE A 3 20.27 7.39 21.29
CA ILE A 3 19.38 6.39 21.92
C ILE A 3 18.63 7.09 23.05
N LEU A 4 17.31 6.94 23.07
CA LEU A 4 16.45 7.36 24.17
C LEU A 4 16.23 6.19 25.11
N HIS A 5 16.69 6.30 26.36
CA HIS A 5 16.44 5.31 27.40
C HIS A 5 15.16 5.70 28.18
N VAL A 6 14.09 4.95 27.98
CA VAL A 6 12.85 5.09 28.75
C VAL A 6 13.00 4.27 30.03
N ARG A 7 12.78 4.91 31.19
CA ARG A 7 12.82 4.26 32.51
C ARG A 7 11.40 3.95 33.00
N GLY A 8 11.25 3.01 33.93
CA GLY A 8 9.98 2.63 34.55
C GLY A 8 9.56 1.20 34.25
N GLN A 9 8.29 0.89 34.43
CA GLN A 9 7.72 -0.47 34.34
C GLN A 9 7.93 -1.11 32.94
N HIS A 10 8.05 -0.30 31.89
CA HIS A 10 8.33 -0.75 30.52
C HIS A 10 9.63 -0.10 30.01
N ALA A 11 10.72 -0.30 30.79
CA ALA A 11 12.04 0.22 30.44
C ALA A 11 12.49 -0.32 29.08
N ARG A 12 12.98 0.58 28.21
CA ARG A 12 13.43 0.24 26.87
C ARG A 12 14.36 1.29 26.27
N SER A 13 15.08 0.91 25.23
CA SER A 13 15.96 1.80 24.47
C SER A 13 15.41 2.00 23.09
N ILE A 14 15.17 3.25 22.72
CA ILE A 14 14.58 3.63 21.42
C ILE A 14 15.64 4.37 20.60
N PRO A 15 16.04 3.86 19.41
CA PRO A 15 16.92 4.59 18.52
C PRO A 15 16.22 5.86 17.99
N LEU A 16 16.92 6.98 18.06
CA LEU A 16 16.42 8.28 17.59
C LEU A 16 16.80 8.50 16.12
N PRO A 17 15.86 8.93 15.27
CA PRO A 17 16.14 9.34 13.91
C PRO A 17 17.16 10.49 13.88
N HIS A 18 18.12 10.45 12.95
CA HIS A 18 19.15 11.47 12.82
C HIS A 18 18.60 12.89 12.72
N ARG A 19 17.46 13.06 12.06
CA ARG A 19 16.77 14.36 11.90
C ARG A 19 16.28 14.99 13.21
N LEU A 20 16.05 14.19 14.26
CA LEU A 20 15.63 14.70 15.57
C LEU A 20 16.80 15.12 16.47
N LEU A 21 17.99 14.61 16.24
CA LEU A 21 19.14 14.88 17.11
C LEU A 21 19.52 16.37 17.19
N PRO A 22 19.55 17.16 16.07
CA PRO A 22 19.85 18.58 16.15
C PRO A 22 18.77 19.36 16.95
N VAL A 23 17.51 19.01 16.77
CA VAL A 23 16.39 19.66 17.47
C VAL A 23 16.48 19.40 18.98
N LEU A 24 16.70 18.14 19.37
CA LEU A 24 16.88 17.78 20.79
C LEU A 24 18.11 18.42 21.40
N ARG A 25 19.25 18.44 20.70
CA ARG A 25 20.46 19.12 21.18
C ARG A 25 20.21 20.60 21.43
N ARG A 26 19.56 21.30 20.49
CA ARG A 26 19.18 22.71 20.66
C ARG A 26 18.25 22.91 21.85
N PHE A 27 17.26 22.06 22.02
CA PHE A 27 16.34 22.11 23.15
C PHE A 27 17.09 21.96 24.48
N PHE A 28 17.97 20.96 24.60
CA PHE A 28 18.71 20.70 25.82
C PHE A 28 19.79 21.75 26.12
N SER A 29 20.37 22.36 25.10
CA SER A 29 21.35 23.46 25.30
C SER A 29 20.67 24.75 25.83
N GLN A 30 19.38 24.90 25.59
CA GLN A 30 18.61 26.07 26.03
C GLN A 30 17.81 25.82 27.33
N ALA A 31 17.74 24.55 27.79
CA ALA A 31 17.02 24.21 29.01
C ALA A 31 17.76 24.72 30.25
N PRO A 32 17.07 25.33 31.22
CA PRO A 32 17.69 25.79 32.47
C PRO A 32 18.28 24.62 33.25
N LEU A 33 19.42 24.86 33.91
CA LEU A 33 20.21 23.87 34.67
C LEU A 33 19.42 23.13 35.77
N SER A 34 18.28 23.68 36.21
CA SER A 34 17.34 23.04 37.14
C SER A 34 16.69 21.77 36.60
N SER A 35 16.66 21.58 35.29
CA SER A 35 16.15 20.35 34.65
C SER A 35 17.15 19.20 34.62
N GLN A 36 18.38 19.41 35.07
CA GLN A 36 19.44 18.38 35.07
C GLN A 36 19.27 17.30 36.17
N ARG A 37 18.29 17.44 37.08
CA ARG A 37 18.01 16.46 38.16
C ARG A 37 17.01 15.37 37.75
N GLY A 38 17.14 14.81 36.56
CA GLY A 38 16.48 13.53 36.20
C GLY A 38 15.06 13.61 35.62
N THR A 39 14.38 14.73 35.63
CA THR A 39 13.08 14.96 34.98
C THR A 39 13.23 16.06 33.93
N LEU A 40 13.45 15.63 32.69
CA LEU A 40 13.68 16.53 31.57
C LEU A 40 12.47 17.41 31.21
N CYS A 41 11.27 16.97 31.54
CA CYS A 41 10.03 17.71 31.33
C CYS A 41 9.02 17.32 32.41
N ALA A 42 8.94 18.07 33.50
CA ALA A 42 7.81 18.00 34.42
C ALA A 42 6.59 18.72 33.79
N LEU A 43 6.09 18.17 32.66
CA LEU A 43 4.96 18.73 31.96
C LEU A 43 3.66 18.16 32.55
N ASP A 44 2.73 19.05 32.92
CA ASP A 44 1.37 18.65 33.26
C ASP A 44 0.72 17.91 32.07
N PRO A 45 0.17 16.70 32.28
CA PRO A 45 -0.51 15.94 31.21
C PRO A 45 -1.64 16.72 30.53
N GLY A 46 -2.33 17.59 31.27
CA GLY A 46 -3.37 18.47 30.74
C GLY A 46 -2.80 19.53 29.79
N PHE A 47 -1.64 20.10 30.10
CA PHE A 47 -0.93 21.01 29.21
C PHE A 47 -0.54 20.34 27.89
N VAL A 48 0.00 19.12 27.96
CA VAL A 48 0.36 18.35 26.78
C VAL A 48 -0.87 18.12 25.89
N ARG A 49 -1.99 17.63 26.46
CA ARG A 49 -3.24 17.40 25.71
C ARG A 49 -3.75 18.69 25.06
N ARG A 50 -3.81 19.81 25.78
CA ARG A 50 -4.27 21.09 25.23
C ARG A 50 -3.44 21.52 24.03
N ASN A 51 -2.11 21.36 24.09
CA ASN A 51 -1.23 21.66 22.95
C ASN A 51 -1.50 20.75 21.75
N PHE A 52 -1.71 19.43 21.97
CA PHE A 52 -2.09 18.52 20.90
C PHE A 52 -3.39 18.96 20.22
N TYR A 53 -4.43 19.29 20.97
CA TYR A 53 -5.70 19.76 20.42
C TYR A 53 -5.56 21.09 19.65
N ALA A 54 -4.74 22.02 20.15
CA ALA A 54 -4.48 23.27 19.46
C ALA A 54 -3.80 23.05 18.12
N ARG A 55 -2.74 22.23 18.09
CA ARG A 55 -2.01 21.92 16.85
C ARG A 55 -2.84 21.12 15.85
N ALA A 56 -3.62 20.14 16.32
CA ALA A 56 -4.52 19.40 15.47
C ALA A 56 -5.56 20.30 14.78
N ARG A 57 -6.11 21.28 15.51
CA ARG A 57 -7.04 22.28 14.96
C ARG A 57 -6.37 23.14 13.89
N GLU A 58 -5.14 23.59 14.12
CA GLU A 58 -4.34 24.34 13.14
C GLU A 58 -4.10 23.52 11.85
N CYS A 59 -3.96 22.19 11.99
CA CYS A 59 -3.79 21.27 10.87
C CYS A 59 -5.10 20.77 10.24
N GLY A 60 -6.27 21.22 10.71
CA GLY A 60 -7.57 20.78 10.22
C GLY A 60 -7.93 19.33 10.58
N LEU A 61 -7.26 18.73 11.59
CA LEU A 61 -7.53 17.37 12.03
C LEU A 61 -8.74 17.31 12.97
N SER A 62 -9.49 16.22 12.89
CA SER A 62 -10.62 16.00 13.80
C SER A 62 -10.15 15.83 15.25
N PRO A 63 -10.96 16.19 16.26
CA PRO A 63 -10.60 16.03 17.66
C PRO A 63 -10.26 14.57 18.06
N ALA A 64 -10.85 13.58 17.40
CA ALA A 64 -10.56 12.16 17.62
C ALA A 64 -9.10 11.81 17.30
N LEU A 65 -8.51 12.45 16.28
CA LEU A 65 -7.12 12.25 15.87
C LEU A 65 -6.14 13.16 16.62
N ALA A 66 -6.63 14.10 17.43
CA ALA A 66 -5.85 15.10 18.12
C ALA A 66 -5.32 14.61 19.48
N SER A 67 -4.80 13.41 19.58
CA SER A 67 -4.32 12.88 20.86
C SER A 67 -2.95 12.21 20.74
N PRO A 68 -2.13 12.20 21.82
CA PRO A 68 -0.90 11.42 21.86
C PRO A 68 -1.13 9.93 21.55
N LYS A 69 -2.31 9.40 21.92
CA LYS A 69 -2.72 8.01 21.63
C LYS A 69 -2.86 7.81 20.12
N ALA A 70 -3.54 8.72 19.41
CA ALA A 70 -3.73 8.63 17.96
C ALA A 70 -2.39 8.65 17.20
N ILE A 71 -1.45 9.52 17.59
CA ILE A 71 -0.11 9.55 16.99
C ILE A 71 0.63 8.24 17.24
N ARG A 72 0.46 7.66 18.42
CA ARG A 72 1.08 6.39 18.78
C ARG A 72 0.49 5.22 17.98
N GLN A 73 -0.82 5.22 17.73
CA GLN A 73 -1.51 4.28 16.86
C GLN A 73 -1.04 4.42 15.40
N ALA A 74 -1.05 5.65 14.87
CA ALA A 74 -0.54 5.91 13.52
C ALA A 74 0.90 5.42 13.33
N ARG A 75 1.76 5.61 14.35
CA ARG A 75 3.14 5.11 14.29
C ARG A 75 3.22 3.59 14.36
N ALA A 76 2.34 2.93 15.11
CA ALA A 76 2.25 1.47 15.14
C ALA A 76 1.91 0.91 13.74
N VAL A 77 0.88 1.46 13.12
CA VAL A 77 0.46 1.09 11.75
C VAL A 77 1.61 1.30 10.77
N GLU A 78 2.22 2.49 10.74
CA GLU A 78 3.34 2.81 9.86
C GLU A 78 4.52 1.82 10.00
N LEU A 79 4.86 1.41 11.24
CA LEU A 79 5.94 0.47 11.49
C LEU A 79 5.60 -0.93 10.98
N ILE A 80 4.35 -1.37 11.14
CA ILE A 80 3.88 -2.68 10.67
C ILE A 80 3.81 -2.69 9.14
N GLU A 81 3.26 -1.66 8.52
CA GLU A 81 3.26 -1.50 7.07
C GLU A 81 4.69 -1.45 6.49
N GLY A 82 5.63 -0.88 7.26
CA GLY A 82 7.06 -0.92 6.97
C GLY A 82 7.72 -2.29 7.12
N GLY A 83 6.96 -3.32 7.55
CA GLY A 83 7.42 -4.70 7.70
C GLY A 83 8.07 -5.01 9.05
N MET A 84 7.89 -4.16 10.08
CA MET A 84 8.39 -4.44 11.42
C MET A 84 7.52 -5.52 12.09
N PRO A 85 8.11 -6.62 12.60
CA PRO A 85 7.34 -7.66 13.28
C PRO A 85 6.59 -7.13 14.50
N LEU A 86 5.38 -7.64 14.76
CA LEU A 86 4.51 -7.18 15.85
C LEU A 86 5.19 -7.18 17.24
N PRO A 87 6.00 -8.21 17.63
CA PRO A 87 6.74 -8.16 18.88
C PRO A 87 7.77 -7.02 18.97
N ALA A 88 8.37 -6.65 17.84
CA ALA A 88 9.30 -5.51 17.79
C ALA A 88 8.56 -4.17 17.94
N VAL A 89 7.37 -4.04 17.33
CA VAL A 89 6.48 -2.88 17.50
C VAL A 89 6.01 -2.78 18.94
N GLN A 90 5.59 -3.88 19.56
CA GLN A 90 5.25 -3.95 20.99
C GLN A 90 6.37 -3.42 21.87
N SER A 91 7.58 -3.94 21.66
CA SER A 91 8.77 -3.52 22.42
C SER A 91 9.09 -2.04 22.19
N PHE A 92 9.04 -1.58 20.93
CA PHE A 92 9.30 -0.18 20.56
C PHE A 92 8.30 0.78 21.22
N LEU A 93 7.01 0.44 21.20
CA LEU A 93 5.95 1.24 21.82
C LEU A 93 5.89 1.06 23.34
N GLY A 94 6.47 -0.01 23.90
CA GLY A 94 6.40 -0.35 25.32
C GLY A 94 5.00 -0.74 25.73
N GLN A 95 4.33 -1.56 24.94
CA GLN A 95 3.04 -2.14 25.27
C GLN A 95 3.22 -3.37 26.20
N PRO A 96 2.31 -3.59 27.14
CA PRO A 96 2.44 -4.69 28.11
C PRO A 96 2.27 -6.06 27.46
N SER A 97 1.49 -6.16 26.38
CA SER A 97 1.21 -7.42 25.68
C SER A 97 1.07 -7.22 24.17
N LEU A 98 1.14 -8.34 23.42
CA LEU A 98 0.86 -8.34 21.98
C LEU A 98 -0.62 -8.01 21.71
N GLU A 99 -1.52 -8.44 22.58
CA GLU A 99 -2.94 -8.15 22.53
C GLU A 99 -3.20 -6.63 22.61
N SER A 100 -2.59 -5.94 23.59
CA SER A 100 -2.64 -4.47 23.70
C SER A 100 -2.04 -3.75 22.49
N THR A 101 -1.11 -4.39 21.77
CA THR A 101 -0.55 -3.86 20.54
C THR A 101 -1.50 -4.11 19.38
N GLY A 102 -2.16 -5.27 19.36
CA GLY A 102 -3.21 -5.62 18.39
C GLY A 102 -4.43 -4.68 18.47
N GLU A 103 -4.87 -4.34 19.68
CA GLU A 103 -5.97 -3.38 19.90
C GLU A 103 -5.66 -1.95 19.42
N LEU A 104 -4.39 -1.59 19.26
CA LEU A 104 -3.98 -0.33 18.62
C LEU A 104 -4.21 -0.34 17.11
N LEU A 105 -4.32 -1.53 16.54
CA LEU A 105 -4.51 -1.82 15.14
C LEU A 105 -5.97 -2.21 14.94
N ASP A 106 -6.83 -1.23 15.01
CA ASP A 106 -8.27 -1.42 14.77
C ASP A 106 -8.49 -1.65 13.27
N TYR A 107 -8.08 -2.85 12.80
CA TYR A 107 -8.26 -3.27 11.42
C TYR A 107 -9.65 -3.86 11.24
N ASP A 108 -10.43 -3.25 10.38
CA ASP A 108 -11.64 -3.87 9.89
C ASP A 108 -11.32 -5.00 8.87
N GLU A 109 -12.34 -5.72 8.44
CA GLU A 109 -12.17 -6.83 7.50
C GLU A 109 -11.61 -6.35 6.14
N SER A 110 -11.86 -5.10 5.76
CA SER A 110 -11.34 -4.48 4.53
C SER A 110 -9.86 -4.16 4.65
N ASP A 111 -9.42 -3.68 5.81
CA ASP A 111 -8.01 -3.40 6.12
C ASP A 111 -7.19 -4.70 6.11
N ILE A 112 -7.70 -5.76 6.74
CA ILE A 112 -7.06 -7.09 6.74
C ILE A 112 -6.91 -7.61 5.32
N LYS A 113 -7.94 -7.48 4.48
CA LYS A 113 -7.88 -7.85 3.06
C LYS A 113 -6.85 -7.03 2.29
N ALA A 114 -6.79 -5.72 2.52
CA ALA A 114 -5.83 -4.83 1.87
C ALA A 114 -4.39 -5.16 2.26
N ILE A 115 -4.13 -5.38 3.54
CA ILE A 115 -2.82 -5.76 4.08
C ILE A 115 -2.40 -7.13 3.52
N THR A 116 -3.27 -8.13 3.60
CA THR A 116 -3.02 -9.47 3.06
C THR A 116 -2.70 -9.40 1.56
N SER A 117 -3.46 -8.62 0.80
CA SER A 117 -3.22 -8.40 -0.63
C SER A 117 -1.89 -7.69 -0.90
N HIS A 118 -1.49 -6.77 -0.02
CA HIS A 118 -0.19 -6.08 -0.13
C HIS A 118 0.98 -7.05 0.09
N TYR A 119 0.90 -7.90 1.12
CA TYR A 119 1.94 -8.89 1.40
C TYR A 119 2.02 -9.97 0.32
N LEU A 120 0.88 -10.50 -0.14
CA LEU A 120 0.83 -11.45 -1.25
C LEU A 120 1.37 -10.83 -2.55
N ARG A 121 1.13 -9.52 -2.79
CA ARG A 121 1.79 -8.79 -3.91
C ARG A 121 3.29 -8.64 -3.72
N LYS A 122 3.77 -8.49 -2.50
CA LYS A 122 5.20 -8.37 -2.18
C LYS A 122 5.91 -9.72 -2.33
N GLU A 123 5.26 -10.81 -1.95
CA GLU A 123 5.74 -12.18 -2.21
C GLU A 123 5.64 -12.54 -3.70
N ALA A 124 4.55 -12.17 -4.36
CA ALA A 124 4.37 -12.30 -5.80
C ALA A 124 5.25 -11.35 -6.64
N LYS A 125 5.99 -10.43 -6.04
CA LYS A 125 7.18 -9.81 -6.63
C LYS A 125 8.34 -10.83 -6.79
N LEU A 126 7.99 -12.09 -6.97
CA LEU A 126 8.81 -13.11 -7.60
C LEU A 126 9.45 -12.46 -8.83
N LYS A 127 10.77 -12.35 -8.85
CA LYS A 127 11.73 -12.03 -9.92
C LYS A 127 11.14 -11.92 -11.34
N THR A 128 10.02 -11.20 -11.49
CA THR A 128 9.35 -10.93 -12.77
C THR A 128 9.55 -9.49 -13.17
N SER A 129 9.74 -9.23 -14.45
CA SER A 129 9.78 -7.88 -15.03
C SER A 129 8.38 -7.26 -15.16
N ALA A 130 7.30 -7.99 -14.85
CA ALA A 130 5.95 -7.48 -14.93
C ALA A 130 5.66 -6.53 -13.75
N ARG A 131 5.19 -5.33 -14.07
CA ARG A 131 4.84 -4.30 -13.08
C ARG A 131 3.48 -4.53 -12.45
N ASN A 132 2.57 -5.19 -13.19
CA ASN A 132 1.20 -5.45 -12.74
C ASN A 132 1.07 -6.91 -12.32
N VAL A 133 0.80 -7.14 -11.05
CA VAL A 133 0.71 -8.47 -10.44
C VAL A 133 -0.56 -8.53 -9.61
N PHE A 134 -1.41 -9.51 -9.92
CA PHE A 134 -2.73 -9.69 -9.31
C PHE A 134 -2.87 -11.14 -8.80
N PRO A 135 -2.52 -11.42 -7.55
CA PRO A 135 -2.80 -12.70 -6.94
C PRO A 135 -4.31 -12.83 -6.68
N GLY A 136 -4.83 -14.03 -6.90
CA GLY A 136 -6.28 -14.27 -6.75
C GLY A 136 -6.64 -15.73 -6.84
N VAL A 137 -7.94 -16.00 -6.78
CA VAL A 137 -8.53 -17.34 -6.85
C VAL A 137 -9.29 -17.51 -8.15
N VAL A 138 -9.08 -18.63 -8.82
CA VAL A 138 -9.80 -18.99 -10.03
C VAL A 138 -11.25 -19.32 -9.69
N HIS A 139 -12.20 -18.67 -10.35
CA HIS A 139 -13.64 -18.93 -10.14
C HIS A 139 -14.33 -19.54 -11.38
N THR A 140 -13.74 -19.41 -12.57
CA THR A 140 -14.24 -20.06 -13.79
C THR A 140 -13.10 -20.55 -14.67
N VAL A 141 -13.33 -21.71 -15.30
CA VAL A 141 -12.47 -22.25 -16.35
C VAL A 141 -13.38 -22.72 -17.47
N ARG A 142 -13.17 -22.21 -18.69
CA ARG A 142 -13.90 -22.60 -19.89
C ARG A 142 -12.88 -23.07 -20.93
N GLN A 143 -12.99 -24.30 -21.38
CA GLN A 143 -12.13 -24.88 -22.38
C GLN A 143 -12.82 -24.92 -23.75
N SER A 144 -12.10 -24.58 -24.81
CA SER A 144 -12.59 -24.68 -26.18
C SER A 144 -11.42 -24.95 -27.13
N GLY A 145 -11.39 -26.13 -27.71
CA GLY A 145 -10.30 -26.56 -28.57
C GLY A 145 -8.96 -26.59 -27.82
N PHE A 146 -7.98 -25.86 -28.34
CA PHE A 146 -6.62 -25.79 -27.76
C PHE A 146 -6.42 -24.62 -26.79
N MET A 147 -7.48 -23.88 -26.45
CA MET A 147 -7.44 -22.70 -25.59
C MET A 147 -8.37 -22.86 -24.38
N ALA A 148 -8.01 -22.19 -23.32
CA ALA A 148 -8.83 -22.08 -22.11
C ALA A 148 -8.96 -20.61 -21.68
N GLU A 149 -10.18 -20.20 -21.38
CA GLU A 149 -10.49 -18.93 -20.73
C GLU A 149 -10.56 -19.17 -19.21
N VAL A 150 -9.77 -18.46 -18.46
CA VAL A 150 -9.69 -18.54 -17.00
C VAL A 150 -10.14 -17.22 -16.41
N GLY A 151 -11.22 -17.25 -15.63
CA GLY A 151 -11.66 -16.12 -14.82
C GLY A 151 -11.13 -16.26 -13.40
N LEU A 152 -10.47 -15.22 -12.91
CA LEU A 152 -9.99 -15.17 -11.54
C LEU A 152 -10.47 -13.88 -10.85
N ARG A 153 -10.74 -14.01 -9.56
CA ARG A 153 -11.00 -12.86 -8.69
C ARG A 153 -9.76 -12.60 -7.87
N SER A 154 -9.18 -11.41 -8.06
CA SER A 154 -8.00 -11.01 -7.28
C SER A 154 -8.40 -10.80 -5.80
N PHE A 155 -7.43 -10.88 -4.90
CA PHE A 155 -7.66 -10.56 -3.48
C PHE A 155 -8.10 -9.12 -3.24
N SER A 156 -7.90 -8.23 -4.21
CA SER A 156 -8.43 -6.86 -4.22
C SER A 156 -9.80 -6.77 -4.93
N ASN A 157 -10.50 -7.89 -5.13
CA ASN A 157 -11.81 -7.98 -5.75
C ASN A 157 -11.90 -7.56 -7.23
N LEU A 158 -10.78 -7.57 -7.98
CA LEU A 158 -10.77 -7.37 -9.43
C LEU A 158 -11.14 -8.67 -10.15
N GLU A 159 -12.08 -8.58 -11.08
CA GLU A 159 -12.40 -9.70 -11.99
C GLU A 159 -11.46 -9.65 -13.20
N ILE A 160 -10.56 -10.62 -13.30
CA ILE A 160 -9.56 -10.69 -14.37
C ILE A 160 -9.82 -11.92 -15.23
N VAL A 161 -9.79 -11.72 -16.53
CA VAL A 161 -9.93 -12.79 -17.51
C VAL A 161 -8.59 -13.00 -18.21
N ALA A 162 -8.11 -14.24 -18.18
CA ALA A 162 -6.94 -14.69 -18.93
C ALA A 162 -7.34 -15.71 -19.99
N VAL A 163 -6.62 -15.74 -21.11
CA VAL A 163 -6.74 -16.80 -22.12
C VAL A 163 -5.37 -17.43 -22.29
N ILE A 164 -5.30 -18.74 -22.03
CA ILE A 164 -4.08 -19.53 -22.06
C ILE A 164 -4.29 -20.78 -22.93
N THR A 165 -3.22 -21.48 -23.27
CA THR A 165 -3.34 -22.77 -23.97
C THR A 165 -3.85 -23.84 -23.02
N GLN A 166 -4.50 -24.89 -23.56
CA GLN A 166 -4.91 -26.03 -22.77
C GLN A 166 -3.70 -26.73 -22.13
N GLU A 167 -2.60 -26.84 -22.85
CA GLU A 167 -1.35 -27.37 -22.32
C GLU A 167 -0.88 -26.58 -21.07
N SER A 168 -0.94 -25.23 -21.11
CA SER A 168 -0.62 -24.40 -19.95
C SER A 168 -1.59 -24.62 -18.79
N LEU A 169 -2.89 -24.80 -19.08
CA LEU A 169 -3.90 -25.08 -18.06
C LEU A 169 -3.56 -26.40 -17.32
N GLU A 170 -3.20 -27.44 -18.08
CA GLU A 170 -2.85 -28.77 -17.55
C GLU A 170 -1.52 -28.73 -16.78
N ASN A 171 -0.47 -28.18 -17.38
CA ASN A 171 0.86 -28.07 -16.76
C ASN A 171 0.84 -27.29 -15.44
N LEU A 172 0.06 -26.22 -15.38
CA LEU A 172 -0.12 -25.41 -14.17
C LEU A 172 -1.21 -26.00 -13.24
N GLN A 173 -1.89 -27.07 -13.67
CA GLN A 173 -3.00 -27.69 -12.92
C GLN A 173 -4.04 -26.64 -12.46
N ILE A 174 -4.42 -25.71 -13.32
CA ILE A 174 -5.36 -24.64 -12.99
C ILE A 174 -6.77 -25.22 -12.96
N ALA A 175 -7.45 -25.04 -11.82
CA ALA A 175 -8.83 -25.45 -11.58
C ALA A 175 -9.56 -24.38 -10.75
N VAL A 176 -10.89 -24.43 -10.74
CA VAL A 176 -11.71 -23.57 -9.88
C VAL A 176 -11.31 -23.79 -8.41
N GLY A 177 -11.17 -22.68 -7.67
CA GLY A 177 -10.69 -22.67 -6.28
C GLY A 177 -9.17 -22.60 -6.13
N LYS A 178 -8.38 -22.78 -7.20
CA LYS A 178 -6.92 -22.69 -7.13
C LYS A 178 -6.46 -21.23 -7.04
N THR A 179 -5.51 -20.96 -6.16
CA THR A 179 -4.81 -19.68 -6.10
C THR A 179 -3.78 -19.57 -7.23
N VAL A 180 -3.85 -18.50 -7.99
CA VAL A 180 -2.95 -18.19 -9.10
C VAL A 180 -2.51 -16.73 -9.03
N ILE A 181 -1.45 -16.42 -9.73
CA ILE A 181 -0.94 -15.06 -9.89
C ILE A 181 -1.10 -14.67 -11.35
N ALA A 182 -1.92 -13.65 -11.62
CA ALA A 182 -2.03 -13.03 -12.94
C ALA A 182 -1.04 -11.89 -13.04
N THR A 183 -0.25 -11.86 -14.11
CA THR A 183 0.72 -10.81 -14.39
C THR A 183 0.48 -10.18 -15.74
N VAL A 184 0.65 -8.85 -15.84
CA VAL A 184 0.55 -8.10 -17.10
C VAL A 184 1.72 -7.14 -17.21
N LYS A 185 2.40 -7.14 -18.36
CA LYS A 185 3.47 -6.17 -18.61
C LYS A 185 2.90 -4.76 -18.83
N ALA A 186 3.51 -3.74 -18.25
CA ALA A 186 3.06 -2.35 -18.38
C ALA A 186 2.87 -1.85 -19.81
N PRO A 187 3.70 -2.23 -20.82
CA PRO A 187 3.47 -1.86 -22.22
C PRO A 187 2.22 -2.47 -22.85
N LEU A 188 1.62 -3.49 -22.24
CA LEU A 188 0.40 -4.14 -22.75
C LEU A 188 -0.89 -3.56 -22.15
N VAL A 189 -0.74 -2.59 -21.26
CA VAL A 189 -1.86 -1.84 -20.67
C VAL A 189 -2.13 -0.60 -21.52
N VAL A 190 -3.37 -0.46 -21.94
CA VAL A 190 -3.88 0.70 -22.69
C VAL A 190 -4.62 1.62 -21.73
N ILE A 191 -4.46 2.92 -21.90
CA ILE A 191 -5.19 3.95 -21.15
C ILE A 191 -6.15 4.67 -22.08
N SER A 192 -7.35 4.93 -21.59
CA SER A 192 -8.35 5.76 -22.26
C SER A 192 -8.99 6.73 -21.28
N ARG A 193 -9.38 7.90 -21.78
CA ARG A 193 -10.14 8.89 -21.00
C ARG A 193 -11.66 8.67 -21.04
N ASP A 194 -12.16 7.87 -22.00
CA ASP A 194 -13.59 7.62 -22.11
C ASP A 194 -14.06 6.63 -21.06
N GLU A 195 -14.89 7.08 -20.13
CA GLU A 195 -15.41 6.23 -19.06
C GLU A 195 -16.54 5.29 -19.52
N HIS A 196 -17.33 5.63 -20.55
CA HIS A 196 -18.65 5.04 -20.75
C HIS A 196 -18.92 4.32 -22.08
N SER A 197 -18.05 4.38 -23.10
CA SER A 197 -18.43 3.84 -24.41
C SER A 197 -17.36 3.09 -25.20
N ILE A 198 -16.24 2.70 -24.60
CA ILE A 198 -15.20 2.00 -25.37
C ILE A 198 -15.68 0.59 -25.69
N ARG A 199 -16.19 0.40 -26.90
CA ARG A 199 -16.36 -0.93 -27.51
C ARG A 199 -14.99 -1.42 -27.97
N THR A 200 -14.39 -2.34 -27.26
CA THR A 200 -13.06 -2.90 -27.55
C THR A 200 -13.04 -4.38 -27.28
N SER A 201 -12.12 -5.08 -27.94
CA SER A 201 -11.86 -6.52 -27.68
C SER A 201 -11.09 -6.80 -26.40
N ALA A 202 -10.69 -5.77 -25.65
CA ALA A 202 -10.09 -5.95 -24.33
C ALA A 202 -11.15 -6.41 -23.33
N ARG A 203 -10.95 -7.60 -22.74
CA ARG A 203 -11.87 -8.18 -21.75
C ARG A 203 -11.67 -7.59 -20.36
N ASN A 204 -10.45 -7.16 -20.04
CA ASN A 204 -10.10 -6.56 -18.76
C ASN A 204 -10.19 -5.03 -18.89
N LYS A 205 -11.14 -4.43 -18.15
CA LYS A 205 -11.41 -2.98 -18.16
C LYS A 205 -11.66 -2.54 -16.72
N PHE A 206 -10.90 -1.56 -16.28
CA PHE A 206 -10.97 -1.06 -14.90
C PHE A 206 -10.89 0.46 -14.90
N THR A 207 -11.77 1.11 -14.15
CA THR A 207 -11.75 2.56 -13.99
C THR A 207 -10.88 2.94 -12.79
N GLY A 208 -10.20 4.05 -12.90
CA GLY A 208 -9.32 4.54 -11.84
C GLY A 208 -8.93 6.00 -12.05
N ILE A 209 -8.02 6.45 -11.21
CA ILE A 209 -7.49 7.82 -11.21
C ILE A 209 -5.97 7.75 -11.34
N VAL A 210 -5.40 8.56 -12.21
CA VAL A 210 -3.95 8.68 -12.35
C VAL A 210 -3.36 9.20 -11.03
N SER A 211 -2.45 8.42 -10.43
CA SER A 211 -1.79 8.76 -9.16
C SER A 211 -0.37 9.27 -9.35
N ALA A 212 0.31 8.86 -10.42
CA ALA A 212 1.66 9.31 -10.73
C ALA A 212 1.95 9.24 -12.24
N LEU A 213 2.81 10.14 -12.72
CA LEU A 213 3.32 10.22 -14.07
C LEU A 213 4.83 10.41 -14.01
N THR A 214 5.58 9.50 -14.63
CA THR A 214 7.04 9.61 -14.72
C THR A 214 7.44 9.64 -16.20
N ARG A 215 7.81 10.82 -16.69
CA ARG A 215 8.22 11.03 -18.09
C ARG A 215 9.70 10.71 -18.27
N SER A 216 10.05 10.03 -19.34
CA SER A 216 11.41 9.71 -19.73
C SER A 216 11.54 9.75 -21.26
N GLY A 217 11.97 10.88 -21.80
CA GLY A 217 12.13 11.06 -23.26
C GLY A 217 10.85 10.76 -24.02
N ILE A 218 10.80 9.66 -24.78
CA ILE A 218 9.66 9.24 -25.60
C ILE A 218 8.64 8.40 -24.85
N LEU A 219 8.92 7.97 -23.64
CA LEU A 219 8.05 7.10 -22.83
C LEU A 219 7.60 7.79 -21.55
N CYS A 220 6.44 7.40 -21.08
CA CYS A 220 5.90 7.82 -19.79
C CYS A 220 5.34 6.59 -19.05
N GLU A 221 5.76 6.42 -17.83
CA GLU A 221 5.13 5.49 -16.89
C GLU A 221 3.95 6.20 -16.24
N VAL A 222 2.77 5.62 -16.34
CA VAL A 222 1.52 6.12 -15.77
C VAL A 222 1.05 5.12 -14.72
N VAL A 223 0.91 5.57 -13.49
CA VAL A 223 0.36 4.75 -12.40
C VAL A 223 -1.09 5.18 -12.15
N VAL A 224 -1.99 4.23 -12.15
CA VAL A 224 -3.42 4.43 -11.96
C VAL A 224 -3.87 3.68 -10.70
N ASN A 225 -4.48 4.41 -9.77
CA ASN A 225 -5.18 3.81 -8.63
C ASN A 225 -6.59 3.41 -9.06
N LEU A 226 -6.89 2.14 -8.99
CA LEU A 226 -8.21 1.61 -9.28
C LEU A 226 -9.16 1.83 -8.10
N ARG A 227 -10.46 1.80 -8.35
CA ARG A 227 -11.51 2.01 -7.31
C ARG A 227 -11.41 1.00 -6.16
N GLU A 228 -10.97 -0.22 -6.44
CA GLU A 228 -10.81 -1.30 -5.48
C GLU A 228 -9.47 -1.22 -4.68
N GLY A 229 -8.73 -0.12 -4.81
CA GLY A 229 -7.48 0.11 -4.11
C GLY A 229 -6.24 -0.54 -4.73
N SER A 230 -6.38 -1.26 -5.85
CA SER A 230 -5.24 -1.79 -6.61
C SER A 230 -4.57 -0.70 -7.45
N GLN A 231 -3.29 -0.89 -7.75
CA GLN A 231 -2.55 -0.04 -8.67
C GLN A 231 -2.25 -0.77 -9.97
N VAL A 232 -2.39 -0.07 -11.08
CA VAL A 232 -1.97 -0.54 -12.41
C VAL A 232 -0.97 0.44 -12.99
N CYS A 233 0.15 -0.09 -13.47
CA CYS A 233 1.18 0.66 -14.17
C CYS A 233 1.03 0.43 -15.68
N ALA A 234 0.93 1.49 -16.45
CA ALA A 234 1.00 1.47 -17.91
C ALA A 234 2.27 2.20 -18.39
N LEU A 235 2.86 1.70 -19.46
CA LEU A 235 3.96 2.36 -20.16
C LEU A 235 3.45 2.81 -21.52
N VAL A 236 3.32 4.12 -21.70
CA VAL A 236 2.78 4.75 -22.89
C VAL A 236 3.77 5.76 -23.48
N THR A 237 3.54 6.25 -24.70
CA THR A 237 4.39 7.29 -25.26
C THR A 237 4.07 8.65 -24.63
N THR A 238 5.06 9.53 -24.58
CA THR A 238 4.88 10.90 -24.10
C THR A 238 3.86 11.64 -24.95
N ALA A 239 3.86 11.40 -26.28
CA ALA A 239 2.87 11.96 -27.19
C ALA A 239 1.43 11.54 -26.82
N SER A 240 1.21 10.27 -26.46
CA SER A 240 -0.11 9.80 -26.02
C SER A 240 -0.54 10.45 -24.69
N VAL A 241 0.38 10.70 -23.78
CA VAL A 241 0.09 11.41 -22.53
C VAL A 241 -0.38 12.85 -22.82
N ASP A 242 0.27 13.52 -23.77
CA ASP A 242 -0.06 14.89 -24.17
C ASP A 242 -1.40 14.94 -24.92
N GLU A 243 -1.61 14.04 -25.89
CA GLU A 243 -2.86 13.93 -26.65
C GLU A 243 -4.08 13.64 -25.75
N LEU A 244 -3.91 12.71 -24.81
CA LEU A 244 -4.95 12.37 -23.83
C LEU A 244 -5.02 13.39 -22.68
N ALA A 245 -4.18 14.41 -22.65
CA ALA A 245 -4.07 15.39 -21.59
C ALA A 245 -4.06 14.74 -20.18
N LEU A 246 -3.22 13.71 -20.01
CA LEU A 246 -3.11 12.98 -18.73
C LEU A 246 -2.34 13.80 -17.71
N ALA A 247 -2.92 13.96 -16.53
CA ALA A 247 -2.32 14.58 -15.35
C ALA A 247 -2.65 13.75 -14.12
N VAL A 248 -1.95 14.00 -13.02
CA VAL A 248 -2.34 13.43 -11.71
C VAL A 248 -3.77 13.85 -11.40
N HIS A 249 -4.55 12.93 -10.87
CA HIS A 249 -6.00 13.04 -10.60
C HIS A 249 -6.90 12.96 -11.85
N THR A 250 -6.37 12.72 -13.06
CA THR A 250 -7.21 12.49 -14.24
C THR A 250 -7.92 11.13 -14.10
N PRO A 251 -9.27 11.09 -14.24
CA PRO A 251 -10.01 9.82 -14.32
C PRO A 251 -9.71 9.14 -15.66
N VAL A 252 -9.48 7.85 -15.62
CA VAL A 252 -9.11 7.03 -16.78
C VAL A 252 -9.69 5.62 -16.68
N THR A 253 -9.79 4.96 -17.82
CA THR A 253 -10.03 3.53 -17.92
C THR A 253 -8.74 2.85 -18.38
N VAL A 254 -8.28 1.85 -17.63
CA VAL A 254 -7.19 0.97 -18.03
C VAL A 254 -7.75 -0.30 -18.65
N LEU A 255 -7.14 -0.73 -19.77
CA LEU A 255 -7.61 -1.87 -20.53
C LEU A 255 -6.43 -2.79 -20.88
N PHE A 256 -6.67 -4.09 -20.87
CA PHE A 256 -5.72 -5.05 -21.42
C PHE A 256 -6.44 -6.31 -21.92
N LYS A 257 -5.87 -6.94 -22.93
CA LYS A 257 -6.42 -8.16 -23.52
C LYS A 257 -6.27 -9.35 -22.58
N ALA A 258 -7.22 -10.29 -22.62
CA ALA A 258 -7.12 -11.56 -21.89
C ALA A 258 -5.86 -12.37 -22.28
N PHE A 259 -5.43 -12.27 -23.53
CA PHE A 259 -4.18 -12.87 -24.03
C PHE A 259 -2.89 -12.23 -23.48
N SER A 260 -2.99 -11.01 -22.93
CA SER A 260 -1.85 -10.31 -22.34
C SER A 260 -1.59 -10.71 -20.88
N VAL A 261 -2.48 -11.50 -20.32
CA VAL A 261 -2.39 -11.99 -18.93
C VAL A 261 -1.61 -13.31 -18.91
N VAL A 262 -0.53 -13.33 -18.14
CA VAL A 262 0.24 -14.54 -17.86
C VAL A 262 -0.16 -15.06 -16.50
N LEU A 263 -0.50 -16.35 -16.43
CA LEU A 263 -0.83 -17.01 -15.17
C LEU A 263 0.39 -17.80 -14.66
N SER A 264 0.62 -17.73 -13.36
CA SER A 264 1.60 -18.55 -12.66
C SER A 264 0.99 -19.10 -11.37
N VAL A 265 1.48 -20.23 -10.91
CA VAL A 265 1.15 -20.82 -9.61
C VAL A 265 2.34 -20.61 -8.67
N ALA A 266 2.06 -20.40 -7.39
CA ALA A 266 3.08 -20.23 -6.34
C ALA A 266 3.65 -21.58 -5.93
#